data_596dfea778d24dcfb21e70174d585420
#
_entry.id   596dfea778d24dcfb21e70174d585420
#
_cell.length_a   1.000
_cell.length_b   1.000
_cell.length_c   1.000
_cell.angle_alpha   90.00
_cell.angle_beta   90.00
_cell.angle_gamma   90.00
#
_symmetry.space_group_name_H-M   'P 1'
#
loop_
_entity.id
_entity.type
_entity.pdbx_description
1 polymer ?
#
loop_
_entity_poly.entity_id
_entity_poly.type
_entity_poly.pdbx_seq_one_letter_code
_entity_poly.pdbx_strand_id
1 'polypeptide(L)'
;MAPAPRQEASPKLSVVESAVVAPWPIPPVPETSLPLTFFDVFWLNLPPVERVFFYRLVPGPGAAATATILSNLKTSLAQTLRAFYPFAGRLRLRPGTADRHELHYQPGDGVIFTVAKYDLDVDELSMDEPREVAKMAQLVPSLPDGGAVLALQATVLHGGRGLSIGMALHHAACDGACSTRFLHTWAAASAGAVAPAPPVIDRTLVKDPTGLCVAFIRAMASTEKKDDVKMAGDKLLTTFTLSMENIQRIKDVVLLAAAGEAGAPPRCSSLVATFGFIWSCHQRAKQDEKASNGDQTYFLFPVDHRSRMEPHPIPDEYLGNCVGAALHGAPKDRVAASGAVGLFTACTAVAAAIEQAVGVGGIGSPELWWERIREAKSSGGGVLMVAGSPRFRVYGVDFGFGQPAKVEIVSVARTGAMAIAESRRSSGGIEVGISLPPDAMRRFQDCFHDSIAWLQCATPLNK
;
A
#
# COMPACT_ATOMS: atom_id res chain seq x y z
N MET A 1 26.21 -41.00 -17.10
CA MET A 1 25.55 -40.47 -15.88
C MET A 1 25.67 -38.94 -15.93
N ALA A 2 24.58 -38.24 -16.19
CA ALA A 2 24.55 -36.79 -16.09
C ALA A 2 24.64 -36.40 -14.59
N PRO A 3 25.40 -35.35 -14.21
CA PRO A 3 25.47 -34.92 -12.83
C PRO A 3 24.06 -34.41 -12.39
N ALA A 4 23.66 -34.85 -11.20
CA ALA A 4 22.42 -34.36 -10.59
C ALA A 4 22.42 -32.82 -10.50
N PRO A 5 21.29 -32.13 -10.74
CA PRO A 5 21.22 -30.71 -10.58
C PRO A 5 21.60 -30.32 -9.14
N ARG A 6 22.58 -29.45 -8.98
CA ARG A 6 22.93 -28.86 -7.68
C ARG A 6 21.69 -28.18 -7.19
N GLN A 7 21.12 -28.60 -6.07
CA GLN A 7 20.16 -27.82 -5.31
C GLN A 7 20.89 -26.51 -4.94
N GLU A 8 20.51 -25.41 -5.60
CA GLU A 8 20.93 -24.06 -5.18
C GLU A 8 20.40 -23.87 -3.78
N ALA A 9 21.32 -23.64 -2.83
CA ALA A 9 20.93 -23.32 -1.46
C ALA A 9 20.05 -22.08 -1.49
N SER A 10 18.88 -22.15 -0.87
CA SER A 10 17.98 -21.00 -0.76
C SER A 10 18.73 -19.79 -0.19
N PRO A 11 18.62 -18.60 -0.80
CA PRO A 11 19.34 -17.41 -0.35
C PRO A 11 19.00 -17.12 1.11
N LYS A 12 20.03 -16.93 1.95
CA LYS A 12 19.88 -16.81 3.39
C LYS A 12 20.06 -15.34 3.82
N LEU A 13 19.04 -14.78 4.46
CA LEU A 13 19.16 -13.53 5.17
C LEU A 13 19.81 -13.76 6.53
N SER A 14 20.77 -12.93 6.91
CA SER A 14 21.42 -12.96 8.23
C SER A 14 21.25 -11.59 8.93
N VAL A 15 20.67 -11.61 10.12
CA VAL A 15 20.59 -10.44 11.00
C VAL A 15 21.97 -10.16 11.59
N VAL A 16 22.44 -8.93 11.45
CA VAL A 16 23.73 -8.46 11.96
C VAL A 16 23.56 -7.75 13.29
N GLU A 17 22.51 -6.92 13.39
CA GLU A 17 22.23 -6.11 14.56
C GLU A 17 20.72 -5.83 14.64
N SER A 18 20.21 -5.71 15.86
CA SER A 18 18.87 -5.19 16.13
C SER A 18 18.96 -4.26 17.32
N ALA A 19 18.50 -3.02 17.17
CA ALA A 19 18.58 -1.99 18.18
C ALA A 19 17.26 -1.22 18.29
N VAL A 20 16.95 -0.71 19.48
CA VAL A 20 15.85 0.22 19.69
C VAL A 20 16.33 1.64 19.38
N VAL A 21 15.67 2.32 18.46
CA VAL A 21 15.90 3.73 18.14
C VAL A 21 14.77 4.55 18.77
N ALA A 22 15.10 5.29 19.83
CA ALA A 22 14.16 6.17 20.51
C ALA A 22 14.14 7.57 19.86
N PRO A 23 13.08 8.36 20.04
CA PRO A 23 13.06 9.78 19.66
C PRO A 23 14.24 10.53 20.27
N TRP A 24 14.80 11.50 19.52
CA TRP A 24 15.95 12.30 19.98
C TRP A 24 15.71 12.89 21.38
N PRO A 25 16.67 12.79 22.31
CA PRO A 25 16.37 12.86 23.74
C PRO A 25 16.17 14.27 24.32
N ILE A 26 16.49 15.37 23.62
CA ILE A 26 16.53 16.71 24.24
C ILE A 26 15.65 17.74 23.53
N PRO A 27 14.68 18.35 24.21
CA PRO A 27 14.04 17.91 25.45
C PRO A 27 13.24 16.61 25.20
N PRO A 28 13.05 15.75 26.21
CA PRO A 28 12.31 14.49 26.04
C PRO A 28 10.86 14.77 25.59
N VAL A 29 10.35 13.90 24.75
CA VAL A 29 8.92 13.92 24.40
C VAL A 29 8.13 13.42 25.61
N PRO A 30 7.11 14.16 26.09
CA PRO A 30 6.32 13.74 27.24
C PRO A 30 5.48 12.49 26.92
N GLU A 31 5.12 11.75 27.97
CA GLU A 31 4.13 10.67 27.86
C GLU A 31 2.83 11.21 27.23
N THR A 32 2.30 10.48 26.26
CA THR A 32 1.14 10.92 25.48
C THR A 32 0.27 9.74 25.11
N SER A 33 -1.05 9.90 25.27
CA SER A 33 -2.07 8.96 24.82
C SER A 33 -2.95 9.61 23.77
N LEU A 34 -2.99 9.02 22.58
CA LEU A 34 -3.79 9.48 21.45
C LEU A 34 -4.94 8.48 21.22
N PRO A 35 -6.19 8.82 21.55
CA PRO A 35 -7.31 7.93 21.29
C PRO A 35 -7.44 7.66 19.80
N LEU A 36 -7.78 6.41 19.41
CA LEU A 36 -8.08 6.11 18.03
C LEU A 36 -9.39 6.77 17.61
N THR A 37 -9.40 7.33 16.42
CA THR A 37 -10.62 7.82 15.75
C THR A 37 -11.35 6.67 15.03
N PHE A 38 -12.56 6.87 14.54
CA PHE A 38 -13.26 5.86 13.76
C PHE A 38 -12.53 5.48 12.47
N PHE A 39 -11.80 6.42 11.85
CA PHE A 39 -10.94 6.12 10.72
C PHE A 39 -9.78 5.18 11.09
N ASP A 40 -9.22 5.31 12.30
CA ASP A 40 -8.12 4.46 12.76
C ASP A 40 -8.62 3.05 13.14
N VAL A 41 -9.74 3.00 13.85
CA VAL A 41 -10.37 1.75 14.30
C VAL A 41 -10.72 0.84 13.12
N PHE A 42 -11.12 1.41 11.98
CA PHE A 42 -11.42 0.65 10.76
C PHE A 42 -10.29 -0.31 10.34
N TRP A 43 -9.05 0.01 10.68
CA TRP A 43 -7.84 -0.76 10.31
C TRP A 43 -7.27 -1.62 11.45
N LEU A 44 -7.95 -1.68 12.62
CA LEU A 44 -7.39 -2.24 13.85
C LEU A 44 -7.04 -3.74 13.74
N ASN A 45 -7.86 -4.53 13.05
CA ASN A 45 -7.71 -5.98 12.91
C ASN A 45 -7.04 -6.39 11.58
N LEU A 46 -6.50 -5.44 10.82
CA LEU A 46 -5.80 -5.75 9.59
C LEU A 46 -4.29 -5.96 9.84
N PRO A 47 -3.64 -6.81 9.05
CA PRO A 47 -2.20 -6.99 9.13
C PRO A 47 -1.47 -5.67 8.83
N PRO A 48 -0.22 -5.51 9.31
CA PRO A 48 0.57 -4.32 9.02
C PRO A 48 0.79 -4.14 7.53
N VAL A 49 0.93 -2.89 7.12
CA VAL A 49 1.41 -2.55 5.77
C VAL A 49 2.91 -2.78 5.74
N GLU A 50 3.35 -3.68 4.87
CA GLU A 50 4.74 -4.05 4.68
C GLU A 50 5.24 -3.48 3.36
N ARG A 51 6.23 -2.60 3.43
CA ARG A 51 6.79 -1.90 2.26
C ARG A 51 8.31 -2.05 2.23
N VAL A 52 8.87 -2.21 1.03
CA VAL A 52 10.33 -2.27 0.83
C VAL A 52 10.76 -1.29 -0.27
N PHE A 53 11.86 -0.61 -0.03
CA PHE A 53 12.54 0.30 -0.95
C PHE A 53 13.89 -0.29 -1.32
N PHE A 54 14.23 -0.35 -2.59
CA PHE A 54 15.50 -0.84 -3.10
C PHE A 54 16.34 0.30 -3.64
N TYR A 55 17.58 0.38 -3.22
CA TYR A 55 18.54 1.40 -3.64
C TYR A 55 19.79 0.74 -4.24
N ARG A 56 20.24 1.26 -5.39
CA ARG A 56 21.55 0.93 -5.93
C ARG A 56 22.58 1.84 -5.27
N LEU A 57 23.58 1.25 -4.65
CA LEU A 57 24.68 2.02 -4.07
C LEU A 57 25.78 2.14 -5.11
N VAL A 58 26.32 3.37 -5.28
CA VAL A 58 27.50 3.58 -6.13
C VAL A 58 28.65 2.82 -5.47
N PRO A 59 29.43 2.03 -6.24
CA PRO A 59 30.62 1.37 -5.72
C PRO A 59 31.57 2.39 -5.11
N GLY A 60 31.66 2.41 -3.80
CA GLY A 60 32.56 3.27 -3.02
C GLY A 60 33.56 2.43 -2.21
N PRO A 61 34.48 3.00 -1.50
CA PRO A 61 35.57 2.28 -0.80
C PRO A 61 35.05 1.43 0.37
N GLY A 62 34.33 0.35 0.04
CA GLY A 62 34.17 -0.81 0.92
C GLY A 62 33.20 -0.67 2.09
N ALA A 63 33.35 -1.57 3.06
CA ALA A 63 32.50 -1.73 4.25
C ALA A 63 32.33 -0.46 5.11
N ALA A 64 33.30 0.45 5.10
CA ALA A 64 33.24 1.70 5.83
C ALA A 64 32.13 2.65 5.33
N ALA A 65 31.91 2.74 4.01
CA ALA A 65 30.85 3.58 3.45
C ALA A 65 29.45 3.05 3.83
N THR A 66 29.26 1.74 3.78
CA THR A 66 28.00 1.10 4.20
C THR A 66 27.74 1.31 5.69
N ALA A 67 28.76 1.18 6.56
CA ALA A 67 28.63 1.42 7.99
C ALA A 67 28.22 2.88 8.28
N THR A 68 28.79 3.85 7.55
CA THR A 68 28.42 5.26 7.65
C THR A 68 26.96 5.49 7.25
N ILE A 69 26.49 4.90 6.14
CA ILE A 69 25.09 4.97 5.72
C ILE A 69 24.17 4.43 6.82
N LEU A 70 24.45 3.23 7.36
CA LEU A 70 23.65 2.61 8.40
C LEU A 70 23.61 3.43 9.70
N SER A 71 24.74 4.02 10.10
CA SER A 71 24.81 4.92 11.25
C SER A 71 23.99 6.19 11.04
N ASN A 72 24.07 6.79 9.85
CA ASN A 72 23.29 7.97 9.49
C ASN A 72 21.79 7.69 9.46
N LEU A 73 21.37 6.53 8.93
CA LEU A 73 19.97 6.11 8.95
C LEU A 73 19.43 6.02 10.39
N LYS A 74 20.19 5.47 11.34
CA LYS A 74 19.78 5.38 12.75
C LYS A 74 19.68 6.76 13.40
N THR A 75 20.67 7.62 13.18
CA THR A 75 20.70 8.97 13.76
C THR A 75 19.57 9.84 13.22
N SER A 76 19.36 9.85 11.91
CA SER A 76 18.28 10.60 11.26
C SER A 76 16.90 10.05 11.63
N LEU A 77 16.76 8.73 11.85
CA LEU A 77 15.55 8.12 12.36
C LEU A 77 15.20 8.65 13.75
N ALA A 78 16.16 8.70 14.68
CA ALA A 78 15.96 9.24 16.02
C ALA A 78 15.48 10.70 15.98
N GLN A 79 16.06 11.51 15.09
CA GLN A 79 15.64 12.90 14.87
C GLN A 79 14.21 12.98 14.33
N THR A 80 13.86 12.15 13.35
CA THR A 80 12.54 12.11 12.74
C THR A 80 11.47 11.65 13.73
N LEU A 81 11.77 10.63 14.52
CA LEU A 81 10.86 10.12 15.55
C LEU A 81 10.49 11.15 16.60
N ARG A 82 11.27 12.22 16.78
CA ARG A 82 10.89 13.31 17.66
C ARG A 82 9.57 13.97 17.23
N ALA A 83 9.39 14.21 15.94
CA ALA A 83 8.13 14.76 15.39
C ALA A 83 7.05 13.69 15.24
N PHE A 84 7.46 12.46 14.94
CA PHE A 84 6.58 11.31 14.74
C PHE A 84 6.61 10.34 15.94
N TYR A 85 6.75 10.87 17.17
CA TYR A 85 6.89 10.04 18.37
C TYR A 85 5.76 9.01 18.58
N PRO A 86 4.52 9.20 18.11
CA PRO A 86 3.50 8.16 18.24
C PRO A 86 3.87 6.84 17.55
N PHE A 87 4.74 6.87 16.53
CA PHE A 87 5.25 5.67 15.86
C PHE A 87 6.25 4.88 16.70
N ALA A 88 6.87 5.52 17.69
CA ALA A 88 7.73 4.85 18.66
C ALA A 88 6.93 4.22 19.82
N GLY A 89 5.67 4.59 19.96
CA GLY A 89 4.76 4.07 20.99
C GLY A 89 4.11 2.74 20.64
N ARG A 90 2.99 2.46 21.30
CA ARG A 90 2.27 1.19 21.24
C ARG A 90 0.79 1.39 21.06
N LEU A 91 0.18 0.49 20.32
CA LEU A 91 -1.27 0.33 20.24
C LEU A 91 -1.74 -0.51 21.43
N ARG A 92 -2.65 0.02 22.25
CA ARG A 92 -3.16 -0.68 23.42
C ARG A 92 -4.63 -0.36 23.68
N LEU A 93 -5.30 -1.20 24.48
CA LEU A 93 -6.57 -0.82 25.09
C LEU A 93 -6.34 0.32 26.08
N ARG A 94 -7.21 1.32 26.04
CA ARG A 94 -7.17 2.41 27.02
C ARG A 94 -7.50 1.90 28.41
N PRO A 95 -6.69 2.20 29.42
CA PRO A 95 -6.94 1.79 30.80
C PRO A 95 -8.34 2.17 31.27
N GLY A 96 -9.04 1.23 31.92
CA GLY A 96 -10.41 1.42 32.43
C GLY A 96 -11.52 1.38 31.37
N THR A 97 -11.22 0.99 30.14
CA THR A 97 -12.23 0.77 29.08
C THR A 97 -12.12 -0.65 28.51
N ALA A 98 -13.26 -1.18 28.03
CA ALA A 98 -13.33 -2.53 27.48
C ALA A 98 -13.09 -2.57 25.97
N ASP A 99 -13.23 -1.44 25.28
CA ASP A 99 -13.35 -1.36 23.82
C ASP A 99 -12.60 -0.18 23.18
N ARG A 100 -12.08 0.77 23.96
CA ARG A 100 -11.38 1.93 23.40
C ARG A 100 -9.88 1.68 23.27
N HIS A 101 -9.34 1.90 22.09
CA HIS A 101 -7.92 1.78 21.80
C HIS A 101 -7.26 3.14 21.68
N GLU A 102 -5.96 3.19 21.97
CA GLU A 102 -5.13 4.39 21.88
C GLU A 102 -3.73 4.05 21.39
N LEU A 103 -3.09 5.02 20.74
CA LEU A 103 -1.63 5.04 20.58
C LEU A 103 -1.03 5.68 21.82
N HIS A 104 -0.24 4.92 22.56
CA HIS A 104 0.40 5.36 23.79
C HIS A 104 1.91 5.41 23.59
N TYR A 105 2.50 6.55 23.89
CA TYR A 105 3.94 6.77 23.92
C TYR A 105 4.37 7.16 25.33
N GLN A 106 5.44 6.57 25.82
CA GLN A 106 6.10 6.96 27.05
C GLN A 106 7.62 7.15 26.82
N PRO A 107 8.30 8.01 27.61
CA PRO A 107 9.75 8.17 27.53
C PRO A 107 10.48 6.84 27.65
N GLY A 108 11.36 6.54 26.70
CA GLY A 108 12.05 5.26 26.58
C GLY A 108 11.47 4.30 25.54
N ASP A 109 10.27 4.54 25.05
CA ASP A 109 9.75 3.81 23.88
C ASP A 109 10.57 4.14 22.62
N GLY A 110 10.62 3.17 21.69
CA GLY A 110 11.36 3.32 20.45
C GLY A 110 10.97 2.29 19.39
N VAL A 111 11.52 2.48 18.21
CA VAL A 111 11.32 1.62 17.05
C VAL A 111 12.45 0.61 16.95
N ILE A 112 12.12 -0.65 16.75
CA ILE A 112 13.14 -1.67 16.42
C ILE A 112 13.69 -1.39 15.02
N PHE A 113 15.01 -1.17 14.95
CA PHE A 113 15.76 -1.01 13.72
C PHE A 113 16.71 -2.20 13.56
N THR A 114 16.44 -3.05 12.57
CA THR A 114 17.24 -4.24 12.28
C THR A 114 18.19 -3.96 11.13
N VAL A 115 19.45 -4.37 11.27
CA VAL A 115 20.44 -4.41 10.19
C VAL A 115 20.65 -5.86 9.80
N ALA A 116 20.51 -6.15 8.51
CA ALA A 116 20.68 -7.50 7.97
C ALA A 116 21.60 -7.50 6.73
N LYS A 117 22.04 -8.68 6.32
CA LYS A 117 22.69 -8.97 5.04
C LYS A 117 21.88 -10.02 4.31
N TYR A 118 21.78 -9.87 3.00
CA TYR A 118 21.09 -10.80 2.14
C TYR A 118 21.90 -11.06 0.87
N ASP A 119 22.09 -12.32 0.54
CA ASP A 119 22.95 -12.72 -0.58
C ASP A 119 22.17 -12.78 -1.90
N LEU A 120 21.37 -11.73 -2.18
CA LEU A 120 20.69 -11.49 -3.45
C LEU A 120 21.08 -10.14 -4.01
N ASP A 121 21.13 -10.05 -5.34
CA ASP A 121 21.49 -8.81 -6.02
C ASP A 121 20.30 -7.83 -6.04
N VAL A 122 20.59 -6.54 -5.95
CA VAL A 122 19.59 -5.47 -6.02
C VAL A 122 18.87 -5.47 -7.36
N ASP A 123 19.53 -5.83 -8.45
CA ASP A 123 18.92 -5.83 -9.78
C ASP A 123 17.91 -6.98 -9.91
N GLU A 124 18.20 -8.17 -9.35
CA GLU A 124 17.26 -9.29 -9.29
C GLU A 124 16.00 -8.92 -8.49
N LEU A 125 16.16 -8.24 -7.35
CA LEU A 125 15.07 -7.88 -6.46
C LEU A 125 14.23 -6.69 -6.95
N SER A 126 14.82 -5.79 -7.78
CA SER A 126 14.18 -4.55 -8.24
C SER A 126 13.61 -4.59 -9.66
N MET A 127 13.65 -5.75 -10.34
CA MET A 127 13.05 -5.94 -11.67
C MET A 127 11.51 -5.87 -11.62
N ASP A 128 10.85 -5.75 -12.76
CA ASP A 128 9.39 -5.75 -12.87
C ASP A 128 8.81 -7.15 -13.10
N GLU A 129 9.63 -8.05 -13.62
CA GLU A 129 9.30 -9.44 -13.92
C GLU A 129 8.90 -10.21 -12.64
N PRO A 130 8.27 -11.39 -12.77
CA PRO A 130 7.83 -12.17 -11.63
C PRO A 130 8.96 -12.56 -10.68
N ARG A 131 8.82 -12.18 -9.41
CA ARG A 131 9.76 -12.48 -8.31
C ARG A 131 9.03 -13.24 -7.21
N GLU A 132 9.73 -14.17 -6.58
CA GLU A 132 9.19 -14.96 -5.49
C GLU A 132 8.90 -14.08 -4.26
N VAL A 133 7.66 -14.11 -3.78
CA VAL A 133 7.26 -13.39 -2.56
C VAL A 133 8.09 -13.81 -1.36
N ALA A 134 8.50 -15.07 -1.28
CA ALA A 134 9.33 -15.60 -0.20
C ALA A 134 10.69 -14.88 -0.07
N LYS A 135 11.29 -14.47 -1.21
CA LYS A 135 12.53 -13.66 -1.23
C LYS A 135 12.31 -12.25 -0.74
N MET A 136 11.17 -11.64 -1.12
CA MET A 136 10.81 -10.26 -0.77
C MET A 136 10.40 -10.12 0.70
N ALA A 137 9.69 -11.11 1.23
CA ALA A 137 9.18 -11.12 2.60
C ALA A 137 10.29 -11.03 3.67
N GLN A 138 11.48 -11.57 3.38
CA GLN A 138 12.62 -11.50 4.29
C GLN A 138 13.17 -10.08 4.49
N LEU A 139 12.86 -9.16 3.56
CA LEU A 139 13.35 -7.78 3.58
C LEU A 139 12.49 -6.85 4.44
N VAL A 140 11.38 -7.35 4.97
CA VAL A 140 10.47 -6.58 5.83
C VAL A 140 10.48 -7.19 7.23
N PRO A 141 10.67 -6.36 8.29
CA PRO A 141 10.63 -6.86 9.65
C PRO A 141 9.19 -7.19 10.08
N SER A 142 9.03 -8.13 11.01
CA SER A 142 7.77 -8.30 11.74
C SER A 142 7.62 -7.20 12.78
N LEU A 143 6.38 -6.78 13.07
CA LEU A 143 6.13 -5.94 14.22
C LEU A 143 6.40 -6.72 15.50
N PRO A 144 7.15 -6.14 16.46
CA PRO A 144 7.35 -6.75 17.77
C PRO A 144 6.03 -6.93 18.53
N ASP A 145 5.97 -7.94 19.37
CA ASP A 145 4.84 -8.15 20.29
C ASP A 145 4.63 -6.96 21.24
N GLY A 146 3.47 -6.91 21.87
CA GLY A 146 3.15 -5.86 22.84
C GLY A 146 2.63 -4.56 22.21
N GLY A 147 2.12 -4.63 20.97
CA GLY A 147 1.41 -3.53 20.33
C GLY A 147 2.31 -2.51 19.62
N ALA A 148 3.57 -2.86 19.31
CA ALA A 148 4.44 -2.00 18.52
C ALA A 148 3.77 -1.64 17.18
N VAL A 149 3.89 -0.38 16.76
CA VAL A 149 3.21 0.11 15.55
C VAL A 149 4.14 0.27 14.36
N LEU A 150 5.44 0.35 14.58
CA LEU A 150 6.45 0.51 13.54
C LEU A 150 7.67 -0.39 13.81
N ALA A 151 8.16 -1.05 12.77
CA ALA A 151 9.47 -1.70 12.76
C ALA A 151 10.16 -1.42 11.41
N LEU A 152 11.49 -1.30 11.43
CA LEU A 152 12.30 -0.95 10.27
C LEU A 152 13.47 -1.93 10.13
N GLN A 153 13.85 -2.21 8.88
CA GLN A 153 15.00 -3.07 8.55
C GLN A 153 15.80 -2.47 7.41
N ALA A 154 17.10 -2.31 7.61
CA ALA A 154 18.05 -1.98 6.55
C ALA A 154 18.83 -3.24 6.18
N THR A 155 18.73 -3.71 4.95
CA THR A 155 19.40 -4.93 4.50
C THR A 155 20.43 -4.61 3.43
N VAL A 156 21.69 -4.92 3.71
CA VAL A 156 22.79 -4.83 2.74
C VAL A 156 22.69 -6.02 1.79
N LEU A 157 22.54 -5.73 0.51
CA LEU A 157 22.40 -6.73 -0.56
C LEU A 157 23.77 -7.16 -1.09
N HIS A 158 23.78 -8.23 -1.87
CA HIS A 158 24.99 -8.91 -2.34
C HIS A 158 26.12 -7.96 -2.76
N GLY A 159 27.32 -8.20 -2.25
CA GLY A 159 28.51 -7.39 -2.56
C GLY A 159 28.48 -5.95 -2.10
N GLY A 160 27.48 -5.52 -1.29
CA GLY A 160 27.34 -4.14 -0.85
C GLY A 160 26.95 -3.15 -1.96
N ARG A 161 26.50 -3.64 -3.11
CA ARG A 161 26.07 -2.83 -4.27
C ARG A 161 24.63 -2.35 -4.16
N GLY A 162 23.89 -2.85 -3.20
CA GLY A 162 22.50 -2.47 -2.95
C GLY A 162 22.17 -2.40 -1.46
N LEU A 163 21.15 -1.62 -1.19
CA LEU A 163 20.53 -1.52 0.13
C LEU A 163 19.02 -1.64 -0.03
N SER A 164 18.36 -2.39 0.83
CA SER A 164 16.91 -2.30 0.96
C SER A 164 16.53 -1.70 2.31
N ILE A 165 15.46 -0.89 2.33
CA ILE A 165 14.83 -0.37 3.53
C ILE A 165 13.43 -0.95 3.60
N GLY A 166 13.21 -1.88 4.54
CA GLY A 166 11.94 -2.50 4.84
C GLY A 166 11.22 -1.81 5.99
N MET A 167 9.92 -1.67 5.90
CA MET A 167 9.05 -1.07 6.90
C MET A 167 7.82 -1.95 7.11
N ALA A 168 7.52 -2.26 8.37
CA ALA A 168 6.22 -2.77 8.78
C ALA A 168 5.54 -1.72 9.67
N LEU A 169 4.32 -1.30 9.29
CA LEU A 169 3.57 -0.27 10.01
C LEU A 169 2.13 -0.72 10.22
N HIS A 170 1.67 -0.68 11.48
CA HIS A 170 0.29 -1.01 11.82
C HIS A 170 -0.65 0.05 11.24
N HIS A 171 -1.62 -0.37 10.41
CA HIS A 171 -2.46 0.57 9.67
C HIS A 171 -3.36 1.44 10.56
N ALA A 172 -3.72 0.96 11.78
CA ALA A 172 -4.46 1.78 12.75
C ALA A 172 -3.65 2.97 13.29
N ALA A 173 -2.33 3.04 13.10
CA ALA A 173 -1.53 4.19 13.50
C ALA A 173 -1.66 5.36 12.55
N CYS A 174 -1.69 5.09 11.24
CA CYS A 174 -1.87 6.11 10.20
C CYS A 174 -2.13 5.49 8.81
N ASP A 175 -2.59 6.31 7.88
CA ASP A 175 -2.76 5.96 6.48
C ASP A 175 -1.48 6.09 5.64
N GLY A 176 -1.63 5.78 4.34
CA GLY A 176 -0.53 5.81 3.39
C GLY A 176 0.06 7.20 3.15
N ALA A 177 -0.73 8.27 3.24
CA ALA A 177 -0.25 9.65 3.11
C ALA A 177 0.67 10.02 4.28
N CYS A 178 0.21 9.75 5.49
CA CYS A 178 0.98 10.03 6.72
C CYS A 178 2.26 9.15 6.79
N SER A 179 2.16 7.84 6.50
CA SER A 179 3.34 6.95 6.51
C SER A 179 4.39 7.35 5.46
N THR A 180 3.96 7.85 4.32
CA THR A 180 4.89 8.32 3.28
C THR A 180 5.51 9.67 3.65
N ARG A 181 4.76 10.58 4.31
CA ARG A 181 5.33 11.81 4.88
C ARG A 181 6.42 11.50 5.89
N PHE A 182 6.21 10.52 6.77
CA PHE A 182 7.26 10.04 7.69
C PHE A 182 8.52 9.63 6.92
N LEU A 183 8.40 8.83 5.87
CA LEU A 183 9.53 8.38 5.05
C LEU A 183 10.25 9.53 4.36
N HIS A 184 9.52 10.49 3.78
CA HIS A 184 10.12 11.69 3.19
C HIS A 184 10.84 12.55 4.24
N THR A 185 10.27 12.68 5.45
CA THR A 185 10.92 13.42 6.54
C THR A 185 12.21 12.73 6.99
N TRP A 186 12.17 11.39 7.14
CA TRP A 186 13.35 10.60 7.50
C TRP A 186 14.42 10.66 6.41
N ALA A 187 14.04 10.52 5.15
CA ALA A 187 14.96 10.64 4.03
C ALA A 187 15.60 12.03 3.96
N ALA A 188 14.84 13.10 4.11
CA ALA A 188 15.37 14.47 4.15
C ALA A 188 16.35 14.67 5.31
N ALA A 189 16.03 14.17 6.51
CA ALA A 189 16.94 14.23 7.66
C ALA A 189 18.25 13.46 7.41
N SER A 190 18.18 12.30 6.74
CA SER A 190 19.35 11.51 6.36
C SER A 190 20.21 12.22 5.31
N ALA A 191 19.58 12.85 4.32
CA ALA A 191 20.24 13.55 3.23
C ALA A 191 20.74 14.97 3.61
N GLY A 192 20.38 15.47 4.80
CA GLY A 192 20.64 16.88 5.17
C GLY A 192 19.83 17.88 4.34
N ALA A 193 18.69 17.45 3.82
CA ALA A 193 17.79 18.26 2.99
C ALA A 193 16.67 18.90 3.82
N VAL A 194 15.91 19.80 3.19
CA VAL A 194 14.76 20.45 3.85
C VAL A 194 13.65 19.42 4.04
N ALA A 195 13.29 19.19 5.30
CA ALA A 195 12.20 18.26 5.63
C ALA A 195 10.83 18.85 5.27
N PRO A 196 9.83 17.99 4.95
CA PRO A 196 8.43 18.41 4.86
C PRO A 196 7.95 19.05 6.17
N ALA A 197 6.81 19.76 6.10
CA ALA A 197 6.15 20.31 7.29
C ALA A 197 5.91 19.22 8.35
N PRO A 198 6.10 19.54 9.67
CA PRO A 198 5.93 18.55 10.73
C PRO A 198 4.48 18.02 10.79
N PRO A 199 4.27 16.82 11.34
CA PRO A 199 2.93 16.27 11.47
C PRO A 199 2.07 17.05 12.47
N VAL A 200 0.77 17.14 12.19
CA VAL A 200 -0.24 17.66 13.10
C VAL A 200 -0.80 16.50 13.91
N ILE A 201 -0.53 16.50 15.22
CA ILE A 201 -0.97 15.44 16.15
C ILE A 201 -2.14 15.96 16.98
N ASP A 202 -3.32 16.05 16.37
CA ASP A 202 -4.54 16.50 17.00
C ASP A 202 -5.74 15.62 16.61
N ARG A 203 -6.09 14.67 17.48
CA ARG A 203 -7.22 13.74 17.26
C ARG A 203 -8.59 14.42 17.30
N THR A 204 -8.68 15.65 17.83
CA THR A 204 -9.94 16.40 17.92
C THR A 204 -10.43 16.94 16.57
N LEU A 205 -9.55 16.93 15.57
CA LEU A 205 -9.88 17.30 14.18
C LEU A 205 -10.88 16.31 13.56
N VAL A 206 -10.85 15.04 13.96
CA VAL A 206 -11.80 14.02 13.49
C VAL A 206 -12.96 13.94 14.47
N LYS A 207 -14.09 14.53 14.09
CA LYS A 207 -15.33 14.51 14.89
C LYS A 207 -16.07 13.19 14.67
N ASP A 208 -16.65 12.66 15.71
CA ASP A 208 -17.48 11.45 15.68
C ASP A 208 -18.83 11.69 16.40
N PRO A 209 -19.70 12.54 15.83
CA PRO A 209 -20.97 12.89 16.46
C PRO A 209 -21.98 11.74 16.52
N THR A 210 -21.81 10.73 15.68
CA THR A 210 -22.72 9.57 15.56
C THR A 210 -22.20 8.32 16.28
N GLY A 211 -21.00 8.36 16.88
CA GLY A 211 -20.43 7.24 17.60
C GLY A 211 -19.93 6.10 16.70
N LEU A 212 -19.43 6.42 15.50
CA LEU A 212 -18.89 5.46 14.53
C LEU A 212 -17.75 4.61 15.12
N CYS A 213 -16.91 5.21 15.98
CA CYS A 213 -15.82 4.49 16.63
C CYS A 213 -16.34 3.25 17.40
N VAL A 214 -17.39 3.44 18.21
CA VAL A 214 -18.01 2.34 18.96
C VAL A 214 -18.73 1.35 18.03
N ALA A 215 -19.41 1.87 17.00
CA ALA A 215 -20.10 1.02 16.03
C ALA A 215 -19.11 0.11 15.29
N PHE A 216 -17.95 0.63 14.86
CA PHE A 216 -16.91 -0.14 14.17
C PHE A 216 -16.27 -1.18 15.07
N ILE A 217 -15.97 -0.86 16.34
CA ILE A 217 -15.44 -1.83 17.30
C ILE A 217 -16.41 -3.01 17.48
N ARG A 218 -17.71 -2.74 17.63
CA ARG A 218 -18.73 -3.78 17.73
C ARG A 218 -18.84 -4.64 16.48
N ALA A 219 -18.80 -4.01 15.30
CA ALA A 219 -18.82 -4.73 14.02
C ALA A 219 -17.61 -5.64 13.86
N MET A 220 -16.43 -5.21 14.31
CA MET A 220 -15.20 -6.03 14.29
C MET A 220 -15.20 -7.16 15.30
N ALA A 221 -15.76 -6.96 16.49
CA ALA A 221 -15.84 -8.01 17.52
C ALA A 221 -16.69 -9.20 17.06
N SER A 222 -17.65 -8.99 16.16
CA SER A 222 -18.45 -10.05 15.52
C SER A 222 -17.73 -10.76 14.37
N THR A 223 -16.54 -10.30 13.99
CA THR A 223 -15.76 -10.89 12.89
C THR A 223 -14.63 -11.71 13.51
N GLU A 224 -14.58 -13.01 13.22
CA GLU A 224 -13.48 -13.87 13.67
C GLU A 224 -12.15 -13.23 13.29
N LYS A 225 -11.22 -13.10 14.26
CA LYS A 225 -9.83 -12.76 13.96
C LYS A 225 -9.35 -13.83 12.98
N LYS A 226 -9.11 -13.46 11.73
CA LYS A 226 -8.35 -14.32 10.86
C LYS A 226 -6.96 -14.43 11.46
N ASP A 227 -6.65 -15.64 11.95
CA ASP A 227 -5.28 -16.00 12.30
C ASP A 227 -4.34 -15.50 11.22
N ASP A 228 -3.12 -15.11 11.62
CA ASP A 228 -2.07 -14.59 10.75
C ASP A 228 -2.11 -15.28 9.38
N VAL A 229 -2.68 -14.61 8.40
CA VAL A 229 -2.64 -15.09 7.01
C VAL A 229 -1.18 -15.04 6.61
N LYS A 230 -0.50 -16.19 6.78
CA LYS A 230 0.91 -16.33 6.38
C LYS A 230 1.05 -15.88 4.93
N MET A 231 2.13 -15.18 4.65
CA MET A 231 2.47 -14.91 3.25
C MET A 231 2.60 -16.26 2.53
N ALA A 232 1.77 -16.49 1.51
CA ALA A 232 1.85 -17.72 0.72
C ALA A 232 3.18 -17.70 -0.04
N GLY A 233 4.10 -18.61 0.36
CA GLY A 233 5.47 -18.65 -0.15
C GLY A 233 5.60 -19.05 -1.62
N ASP A 234 4.52 -19.52 -2.22
CA ASP A 234 4.42 -19.96 -3.62
C ASP A 234 3.95 -18.88 -4.60
N LYS A 235 3.64 -17.65 -4.09
CA LYS A 235 3.21 -16.54 -4.94
C LYS A 235 4.38 -15.79 -5.57
N LEU A 236 4.10 -15.23 -6.74
CA LEU A 236 4.97 -14.30 -7.43
C LEU A 236 4.44 -12.86 -7.26
N LEU A 237 5.36 -11.91 -7.21
CA LEU A 237 5.07 -10.47 -7.24
C LEU A 237 5.62 -9.89 -8.55
N THR A 238 4.78 -9.18 -9.29
CA THR A 238 5.10 -8.61 -10.60
C THR A 238 4.59 -7.17 -10.67
N THR A 239 5.33 -6.29 -11.34
CA THR A 239 4.90 -4.91 -11.59
C THR A 239 4.54 -4.71 -13.04
N PHE A 240 3.36 -4.15 -13.28
CA PHE A 240 2.86 -3.74 -14.59
C PHE A 240 2.84 -2.22 -14.67
N THR A 241 3.23 -1.66 -15.80
CA THR A 241 3.24 -0.20 -15.99
C THR A 241 2.23 0.19 -17.05
N LEU A 242 1.31 1.09 -16.70
CA LEU A 242 0.48 1.82 -17.65
C LEU A 242 1.13 3.18 -17.92
N SER A 243 1.55 3.42 -19.16
CA SER A 243 2.04 4.72 -19.58
C SER A 243 0.91 5.76 -19.58
N MET A 244 1.26 7.04 -19.56
CA MET A 244 0.28 8.12 -19.71
C MET A 244 -0.52 7.97 -21.03
N GLU A 245 0.11 7.51 -22.10
CA GLU A 245 -0.54 7.23 -23.38
C GLU A 245 -1.57 6.09 -23.27
N ASN A 246 -1.20 4.97 -22.63
CA ASN A 246 -2.14 3.85 -22.41
C ASN A 246 -3.34 4.30 -21.58
N ILE A 247 -3.09 5.09 -20.53
CA ILE A 247 -4.17 5.63 -19.68
C ILE A 247 -5.08 6.56 -20.50
N GLN A 248 -4.52 7.39 -21.39
CA GLN A 248 -5.34 8.24 -22.25
C GLN A 248 -6.17 7.42 -23.24
N ARG A 249 -5.60 6.41 -23.87
CA ARG A 249 -6.33 5.50 -24.78
C ARG A 249 -7.49 4.79 -24.08
N ILE A 250 -7.31 4.36 -22.82
CA ILE A 250 -8.39 3.77 -22.02
C ILE A 250 -9.52 4.79 -21.82
N LYS A 251 -9.22 6.04 -21.49
CA LYS A 251 -10.22 7.12 -21.34
C LYS A 251 -10.99 7.35 -22.63
N ASP A 252 -10.29 7.38 -23.76
CA ASP A 252 -10.90 7.59 -25.07
C ASP A 252 -11.86 6.45 -25.44
N VAL A 253 -11.46 5.20 -25.18
CA VAL A 253 -12.34 4.02 -25.37
C VAL A 253 -13.60 4.11 -24.49
N VAL A 254 -13.42 4.48 -23.20
CA VAL A 254 -14.56 4.63 -22.26
C VAL A 254 -15.52 5.73 -22.72
N LEU A 255 -14.98 6.86 -23.20
CA LEU A 255 -15.79 7.96 -23.72
C LEU A 255 -16.57 7.57 -24.98
N LEU A 256 -15.93 6.87 -25.91
CA LEU A 256 -16.58 6.38 -27.13
C LEU A 256 -17.67 5.34 -26.83
N ALA A 257 -17.40 4.43 -25.88
CA ALA A 257 -18.39 3.45 -25.46
C ALA A 257 -19.64 4.09 -24.80
N ALA A 258 -19.42 5.17 -24.04
CA ALA A 258 -20.50 5.94 -23.42
C ALA A 258 -21.47 6.59 -24.44
N ALA A 259 -21.00 6.93 -25.62
CA ALA A 259 -21.83 7.54 -26.67
C ALA A 259 -22.96 6.60 -27.19
N GLY A 260 -22.82 5.29 -26.99
CA GLY A 260 -23.84 4.28 -27.33
C GLY A 260 -24.79 3.91 -26.20
N GLU A 261 -24.58 4.44 -24.99
CA GLU A 261 -25.37 4.12 -23.79
C GLU A 261 -26.25 5.30 -23.38
N ALA A 262 -27.38 4.99 -22.72
CA ALA A 262 -28.25 6.04 -22.17
C ALA A 262 -27.64 6.59 -20.86
N GLY A 263 -27.29 7.88 -20.82
CA GLY A 263 -26.79 8.54 -19.63
C GLY A 263 -25.54 9.40 -19.88
N ALA A 264 -25.10 10.13 -18.85
CA ALA A 264 -23.86 10.90 -18.92
C ALA A 264 -22.64 9.95 -18.87
N PRO A 265 -21.56 10.24 -19.61
CA PRO A 265 -20.34 9.44 -19.55
C PRO A 265 -19.74 9.47 -18.13
N PRO A 266 -19.18 8.35 -17.64
CA PRO A 266 -18.55 8.32 -16.32
C PRO A 266 -17.34 9.25 -16.28
N ARG A 267 -17.10 9.88 -15.13
CA ARG A 267 -15.90 10.71 -14.92
C ARG A 267 -14.64 9.83 -14.88
N CYS A 268 -14.04 9.59 -16.04
CA CYS A 268 -12.89 8.71 -16.20
C CYS A 268 -11.56 9.45 -15.92
N SER A 269 -11.17 9.55 -14.63
CA SER A 269 -9.84 10.03 -14.23
C SER A 269 -8.74 9.00 -14.56
N SER A 270 -7.46 9.37 -14.44
CA SER A 270 -6.36 8.42 -14.64
C SER A 270 -6.42 7.23 -13.67
N LEU A 271 -6.86 7.44 -12.43
CA LEU A 271 -7.07 6.35 -11.47
C LEU A 271 -8.25 5.46 -11.87
N VAL A 272 -9.38 6.03 -12.30
CA VAL A 272 -10.54 5.28 -12.78
C VAL A 272 -10.15 4.40 -13.97
N ALA A 273 -9.43 4.97 -14.94
CA ALA A 273 -8.93 4.25 -16.11
C ALA A 273 -8.00 3.09 -15.70
N THR A 274 -7.03 3.35 -14.82
CA THR A 274 -6.10 2.33 -14.32
C THR A 274 -6.84 1.22 -13.57
N PHE A 275 -7.72 1.58 -12.65
CA PHE A 275 -8.47 0.62 -11.84
C PHE A 275 -9.39 -0.25 -12.69
N GLY A 276 -10.15 0.36 -13.60
CA GLY A 276 -11.03 -0.38 -14.50
C GLY A 276 -10.28 -1.33 -15.43
N PHE A 277 -9.16 -0.87 -15.99
CA PHE A 277 -8.32 -1.71 -16.85
C PHE A 277 -7.77 -2.94 -16.10
N ILE A 278 -7.17 -2.74 -14.94
CA ILE A 278 -6.59 -3.83 -14.14
C ILE A 278 -7.68 -4.77 -13.63
N TRP A 279 -8.83 -4.24 -13.20
CA TRP A 279 -9.94 -5.07 -12.74
C TRP A 279 -10.49 -5.96 -13.87
N SER A 280 -10.65 -5.41 -15.08
CA SER A 280 -11.07 -6.19 -16.26
C SER A 280 -10.06 -7.29 -16.59
N CYS A 281 -8.76 -6.98 -16.64
CA CYS A 281 -7.69 -7.98 -16.85
C CYS A 281 -7.72 -9.07 -15.77
N HIS A 282 -7.86 -8.68 -14.50
CA HIS A 282 -7.89 -9.60 -13.37
C HIS A 282 -9.11 -10.55 -13.42
N GLN A 283 -10.28 -10.06 -13.82
CA GLN A 283 -11.45 -10.91 -13.94
C GLN A 283 -11.34 -11.88 -15.13
N ARG A 284 -10.76 -11.45 -16.25
CA ARG A 284 -10.48 -12.34 -17.40
C ARG A 284 -9.48 -13.44 -17.04
N ALA A 285 -8.43 -13.11 -16.31
CA ALA A 285 -7.43 -14.08 -15.86
C ALA A 285 -8.01 -15.15 -14.91
N LYS A 286 -9.15 -14.88 -14.27
CA LYS A 286 -9.87 -15.78 -13.36
C LYS A 286 -10.97 -16.61 -14.03
N GLN A 287 -11.33 -16.36 -15.28
CA GLN A 287 -12.46 -17.05 -15.93
C GLN A 287 -12.33 -18.58 -15.96
N ASP A 288 -11.11 -19.10 -15.93
CA ASP A 288 -10.84 -20.55 -15.93
C ASP A 288 -10.92 -21.19 -14.53
N GLU A 289 -11.08 -20.40 -13.47
CA GLU A 289 -11.20 -20.90 -12.11
C GLU A 289 -12.65 -21.29 -11.80
N LYS A 290 -12.95 -22.61 -11.77
CA LYS A 290 -14.28 -23.18 -11.53
C LYS A 290 -14.97 -22.84 -10.20
N ALA A 291 -14.38 -22.01 -9.36
CA ALA A 291 -14.74 -21.86 -7.94
C ALA A 291 -15.46 -20.56 -7.56
N SER A 292 -15.87 -19.67 -8.47
CA SER A 292 -16.61 -18.47 -8.05
C SER A 292 -18.09 -18.58 -8.40
N ASN A 293 -18.91 -18.87 -7.39
CA ASN A 293 -20.38 -19.06 -7.53
C ASN A 293 -21.18 -17.75 -7.63
N GLY A 294 -20.54 -16.58 -7.67
CA GLY A 294 -21.25 -15.30 -7.68
C GLY A 294 -21.25 -14.63 -9.05
N ASP A 295 -22.40 -14.04 -9.44
CA ASP A 295 -22.58 -13.29 -10.68
C ASP A 295 -21.96 -11.88 -10.61
N GLN A 296 -21.59 -11.42 -9.43
CA GLN A 296 -21.00 -10.10 -9.18
C GLN A 296 -19.53 -10.21 -8.79
N THR A 297 -18.74 -9.23 -9.21
CA THR A 297 -17.37 -8.99 -8.71
C THR A 297 -17.30 -7.59 -8.12
N TYR A 298 -16.39 -7.38 -7.16
CA TYR A 298 -16.32 -6.13 -6.40
C TYR A 298 -14.93 -5.51 -6.48
N PHE A 299 -14.91 -4.17 -6.45
CA PHE A 299 -13.69 -3.39 -6.41
C PHE A 299 -13.69 -2.47 -5.18
N LEU A 300 -12.65 -2.59 -4.34
CA LEU A 300 -12.54 -1.88 -3.06
C LEU A 300 -11.24 -1.08 -3.02
N PHE A 301 -11.33 0.22 -2.77
CA PHE A 301 -10.14 1.08 -2.65
C PHE A 301 -10.34 2.19 -1.62
N PRO A 302 -9.24 2.69 -1.00
CA PRO A 302 -9.31 3.79 -0.06
C PRO A 302 -9.53 5.13 -0.77
N VAL A 303 -10.35 6.00 -0.17
CA VAL A 303 -10.57 7.39 -0.57
C VAL A 303 -10.12 8.31 0.55
N ASP A 304 -9.29 9.29 0.23
CA ASP A 304 -8.87 10.33 1.17
C ASP A 304 -9.99 11.35 1.37
N HIS A 305 -10.38 11.56 2.62
CA HIS A 305 -11.46 12.48 3.00
C HIS A 305 -10.96 13.81 3.59
N ARG A 306 -9.63 14.02 3.75
CA ARG A 306 -9.09 15.21 4.44
C ARG A 306 -9.68 16.52 3.93
N SER A 307 -9.65 16.74 2.63
CA SER A 307 -10.16 17.97 2.00
C SER A 307 -11.69 18.09 1.98
N ARG A 308 -12.39 17.03 2.41
CA ARG A 308 -13.87 16.92 2.34
C ARG A 308 -14.54 16.91 3.71
N MET A 309 -13.75 16.87 4.79
CA MET A 309 -14.30 16.86 6.15
C MET A 309 -14.98 18.19 6.47
N GLU A 310 -16.16 18.09 7.08
CA GLU A 310 -16.97 19.22 7.55
C GLU A 310 -16.87 19.35 9.09
N PRO A 311 -16.92 20.54 9.70
CA PRO A 311 -17.02 21.87 9.06
C PRO A 311 -15.69 22.42 8.55
N HIS A 312 -14.56 21.77 8.84
CA HIS A 312 -13.23 22.20 8.41
C HIS A 312 -12.45 21.04 7.82
N PRO A 313 -11.75 21.24 6.69
CA PRO A 313 -10.83 20.27 6.14
C PRO A 313 -9.75 19.85 7.17
N ILE A 314 -9.35 18.60 7.15
CA ILE A 314 -8.22 18.10 7.93
C ILE A 314 -6.93 18.38 7.16
N PRO A 315 -5.89 18.93 7.82
CA PRO A 315 -4.61 19.22 7.17
C PRO A 315 -3.97 17.95 6.56
N ASP A 316 -3.26 18.11 5.44
CA ASP A 316 -2.49 17.02 4.82
C ASP A 316 -1.40 16.46 5.74
N GLU A 317 -0.96 17.27 6.73
CA GLU A 317 0.01 16.91 7.77
C GLU A 317 -0.57 16.05 8.90
N TYR A 318 -1.87 15.83 8.95
CA TYR A 318 -2.51 15.10 10.04
C TYR A 318 -1.91 13.71 10.23
N LEU A 319 -1.44 13.43 11.47
CA LEU A 319 -0.92 12.13 11.88
C LEU A 319 -2.08 11.23 12.28
N GLY A 320 -2.49 10.35 11.43
CA GLY A 320 -3.59 9.41 11.64
C GLY A 320 -4.18 8.94 10.32
N ASN A 321 -5.29 8.24 10.40
CA ASN A 321 -6.07 7.87 9.23
C ASN A 321 -7.14 8.93 8.94
N CYS A 322 -7.30 9.24 7.66
CA CYS A 322 -8.43 10.00 7.16
C CYS A 322 -8.90 9.42 5.81
N VAL A 323 -8.91 8.09 5.72
CA VAL A 323 -9.29 7.34 4.53
C VAL A 323 -10.47 6.43 4.82
N GLY A 324 -11.46 6.48 3.95
CA GLY A 324 -12.63 5.60 3.97
C GLY A 324 -12.62 4.60 2.84
N ALA A 325 -13.60 3.71 2.81
CA ALA A 325 -13.75 2.67 1.83
C ALA A 325 -14.69 3.07 0.70
N ALA A 326 -14.22 3.01 -0.55
CA ALA A 326 -15.05 3.03 -1.75
C ALA A 326 -15.20 1.61 -2.26
N LEU A 327 -16.44 1.14 -2.38
CA LEU A 327 -16.77 -0.22 -2.82
C LEU A 327 -17.93 -0.16 -3.82
N HIS A 328 -17.76 -0.86 -4.95
CA HIS A 328 -18.84 -1.08 -5.90
C HIS A 328 -18.75 -2.46 -6.53
N GLY A 329 -19.89 -3.06 -6.81
CA GLY A 329 -20.01 -4.32 -7.54
C GLY A 329 -20.38 -4.12 -8.99
N ALA A 330 -20.00 -5.07 -9.85
CA ALA A 330 -20.42 -5.10 -11.25
C ALA A 330 -20.59 -6.55 -11.72
N PRO A 331 -21.43 -6.81 -12.76
CA PRO A 331 -21.59 -8.15 -13.31
C PRO A 331 -20.24 -8.72 -13.78
N LYS A 332 -19.90 -9.91 -13.28
CA LYS A 332 -18.59 -10.54 -13.48
C LYS A 332 -18.29 -10.79 -14.96
N ASP A 333 -19.27 -11.30 -15.71
CA ASP A 333 -19.19 -11.56 -17.14
C ASP A 333 -18.93 -10.27 -17.94
N ARG A 334 -19.58 -9.18 -17.56
CA ARG A 334 -19.44 -7.86 -18.19
C ARG A 334 -18.07 -7.26 -17.93
N VAL A 335 -17.56 -7.32 -16.68
CA VAL A 335 -16.21 -6.84 -16.35
C VAL A 335 -15.13 -7.69 -17.03
N ALA A 336 -15.36 -8.99 -17.16
CA ALA A 336 -14.46 -9.93 -17.83
C ALA A 336 -14.58 -9.90 -19.37
N ALA A 337 -15.53 -9.17 -19.94
CA ALA A 337 -15.63 -9.02 -21.39
C ALA A 337 -14.38 -8.34 -21.96
N SER A 338 -13.90 -8.80 -23.11
CA SER A 338 -12.77 -8.19 -23.81
C SER A 338 -13.14 -6.85 -24.44
N GLY A 339 -12.17 -5.99 -24.67
CA GLY A 339 -12.33 -4.74 -25.40
C GLY A 339 -13.12 -3.66 -24.65
N ALA A 340 -13.91 -2.88 -25.38
CA ALA A 340 -14.60 -1.70 -24.86
C ALA A 340 -15.63 -2.01 -23.77
N VAL A 341 -16.35 -3.13 -23.87
CA VAL A 341 -17.40 -3.52 -22.93
C VAL A 341 -16.85 -3.71 -21.52
N GLY A 342 -15.77 -4.50 -21.38
CA GLY A 342 -15.16 -4.73 -20.07
C GLY A 342 -14.59 -3.46 -19.45
N LEU A 343 -13.90 -2.65 -20.24
CA LEU A 343 -13.34 -1.38 -19.79
C LEU A 343 -14.45 -0.40 -19.36
N PHE A 344 -15.47 -0.22 -20.16
CA PHE A 344 -16.57 0.69 -19.85
C PHE A 344 -17.29 0.27 -18.57
N THR A 345 -17.66 -1.03 -18.45
CA THR A 345 -18.33 -1.56 -17.27
C THR A 345 -17.49 -1.35 -15.99
N ALA A 346 -16.21 -1.72 -16.03
CA ALA A 346 -15.33 -1.59 -14.89
C ALA A 346 -15.08 -0.11 -14.51
N CYS A 347 -14.81 0.76 -15.48
CA CYS A 347 -14.58 2.20 -15.22
C CYS A 347 -15.84 2.89 -14.68
N THR A 348 -17.02 2.55 -15.18
CA THR A 348 -18.30 3.09 -14.69
C THR A 348 -18.52 2.68 -13.23
N ALA A 349 -18.29 1.42 -12.89
CA ALA A 349 -18.42 0.94 -11.51
C ALA A 349 -17.42 1.62 -10.56
N VAL A 350 -16.15 1.81 -10.98
CA VAL A 350 -15.15 2.54 -10.18
C VAL A 350 -15.53 4.01 -10.00
N ALA A 351 -16.03 4.69 -11.03
CA ALA A 351 -16.51 6.07 -10.93
C ALA A 351 -17.68 6.19 -9.95
N ALA A 352 -18.66 5.29 -10.05
CA ALA A 352 -19.80 5.22 -9.13
C ALA A 352 -19.35 4.97 -7.67
N ALA A 353 -18.32 4.12 -7.45
CA ALA A 353 -17.75 3.92 -6.11
C ALA A 353 -17.20 5.22 -5.52
N ILE A 354 -16.51 6.04 -6.32
CA ILE A 354 -15.98 7.34 -5.89
C ILE A 354 -17.13 8.28 -5.52
N GLU A 355 -18.15 8.40 -6.37
CA GLU A 355 -19.30 9.27 -6.14
C GLU A 355 -20.04 8.91 -4.85
N GLN A 356 -20.24 7.61 -4.60
CA GLN A 356 -20.85 7.12 -3.36
C GLN A 356 -19.98 7.39 -2.12
N ALA A 357 -18.66 7.20 -2.24
CA ALA A 357 -17.74 7.38 -1.11
C ALA A 357 -17.59 8.83 -0.69
N VAL A 358 -17.71 9.78 -1.63
CA VAL A 358 -17.62 11.22 -1.34
C VAL A 358 -18.96 11.89 -1.10
N GLY A 359 -20.08 11.24 -1.25
CA GLY A 359 -21.47 11.68 -1.14
C GLY A 359 -21.77 12.93 -0.31
N VAL A 360 -23.00 13.10 0.17
CA VAL A 360 -23.40 14.26 1.00
C VAL A 360 -22.58 14.25 2.30
N GLY A 361 -21.99 15.39 2.68
CA GLY A 361 -21.15 15.51 3.88
C GLY A 361 -19.70 15.06 3.71
N GLY A 362 -19.27 14.71 2.48
CA GLY A 362 -17.85 14.46 2.15
C GLY A 362 -17.32 13.06 2.47
N ILE A 363 -18.03 12.24 3.23
CA ILE A 363 -17.62 10.87 3.63
C ILE A 363 -18.64 9.78 3.31
N GLY A 364 -19.69 10.10 2.55
CA GLY A 364 -20.75 9.14 2.19
C GLY A 364 -21.47 8.60 3.41
N SER A 365 -21.65 7.27 3.47
CA SER A 365 -22.31 6.55 4.57
C SER A 365 -21.31 5.62 5.27
N PRO A 366 -20.44 6.15 6.17
CA PRO A 366 -19.39 5.37 6.81
C PRO A 366 -19.95 4.25 7.69
N GLU A 367 -21.13 4.39 8.26
CA GLU A 367 -21.81 3.38 9.05
C GLU A 367 -22.06 2.06 8.28
N LEU A 368 -22.15 2.15 6.95
CA LEU A 368 -22.39 1.00 6.07
C LEU A 368 -21.10 0.35 5.54
N TRP A 369 -19.90 0.89 5.81
CA TRP A 369 -18.66 0.36 5.23
C TRP A 369 -18.44 -1.12 5.56
N TRP A 370 -18.58 -1.49 6.83
CA TRP A 370 -18.37 -2.88 7.27
C TRP A 370 -19.40 -3.84 6.71
N GLU A 371 -20.66 -3.44 6.67
CA GLU A 371 -21.75 -4.26 6.13
C GLU A 371 -21.51 -4.54 4.64
N ARG A 372 -21.30 -3.52 3.84
CA ARG A 372 -21.03 -3.64 2.40
C ARG A 372 -19.79 -4.48 2.10
N ILE A 373 -18.70 -4.31 2.85
CA ILE A 373 -17.49 -5.11 2.67
C ILE A 373 -17.75 -6.57 3.02
N ARG A 374 -18.50 -6.85 4.08
CA ARG A 374 -18.86 -8.20 4.48
C ARG A 374 -19.73 -8.88 3.42
N GLU A 375 -20.76 -8.20 2.92
CA GLU A 375 -21.61 -8.66 1.83
C GLU A 375 -20.80 -8.98 0.58
N ALA A 376 -19.92 -8.07 0.15
CA ALA A 376 -19.06 -8.29 -1.00
C ALA A 376 -18.15 -9.51 -0.83
N LYS A 377 -17.61 -9.74 0.38
CA LYS A 377 -16.78 -10.91 0.67
C LYS A 377 -17.57 -12.21 0.73
N SER A 378 -18.82 -12.18 1.18
CA SER A 378 -19.69 -13.36 1.26
C SER A 378 -20.37 -13.73 -0.06
N SER A 379 -20.43 -12.82 -1.03
CA SER A 379 -21.10 -13.03 -2.32
C SER A 379 -20.43 -14.07 -3.23
N GLY A 380 -19.22 -14.53 -2.91
CA GLY A 380 -18.46 -15.50 -3.71
C GLY A 380 -17.85 -14.95 -5.00
N GLY A 381 -18.17 -13.70 -5.40
CA GLY A 381 -17.67 -13.10 -6.64
C GLY A 381 -16.24 -12.55 -6.58
N GLY A 382 -15.69 -12.48 -5.38
CA GLY A 382 -14.35 -11.95 -5.13
C GLY A 382 -14.27 -10.43 -5.08
N VAL A 383 -13.36 -9.94 -4.26
CA VAL A 383 -13.08 -8.50 -4.07
C VAL A 383 -11.64 -8.23 -4.47
N LEU A 384 -11.42 -7.36 -5.46
CA LEU A 384 -10.08 -6.82 -5.74
C LEU A 384 -9.88 -5.54 -4.95
N MET A 385 -8.82 -5.49 -4.15
CA MET A 385 -8.50 -4.35 -3.28
C MET A 385 -7.30 -3.57 -3.81
N VAL A 386 -7.16 -2.32 -3.35
CA VAL A 386 -6.04 -1.44 -3.71
C VAL A 386 -5.27 -0.98 -2.48
N ALA A 387 -3.95 -0.95 -2.58
CA ALA A 387 -3.02 -0.36 -1.62
C ALA A 387 -2.11 0.67 -2.30
N GLY A 388 -1.79 1.75 -1.61
CA GLY A 388 -0.92 2.80 -2.14
C GLY A 388 -1.64 3.88 -2.95
N SER A 389 -0.87 4.81 -3.49
CA SER A 389 -1.35 5.92 -4.34
C SER A 389 -0.19 6.52 -5.15
N PRO A 390 -0.40 6.89 -6.43
CA PRO A 390 0.60 7.63 -7.21
C PRO A 390 0.93 9.02 -6.62
N ARG A 391 0.04 9.55 -5.76
CA ARG A 391 0.25 10.85 -5.10
C ARG A 391 1.30 10.79 -3.98
N PHE A 392 1.65 9.61 -3.50
CA PHE A 392 2.60 9.45 -2.41
C PHE A 392 4.04 9.78 -2.81
N ARG A 393 4.35 9.79 -4.12
CA ARG A 393 5.69 10.11 -4.62
C ARG A 393 6.78 9.25 -3.97
N VAL A 394 6.51 7.94 -3.89
CA VAL A 394 7.39 6.99 -3.17
C VAL A 394 8.79 6.89 -3.80
N TYR A 395 8.89 7.12 -5.11
CA TYR A 395 10.18 7.17 -5.80
C TYR A 395 10.99 8.45 -5.53
N GLY A 396 10.42 9.43 -4.84
CA GLY A 396 11.12 10.61 -4.34
C GLY A 396 11.75 10.45 -2.94
N VAL A 397 11.69 9.26 -2.33
CA VAL A 397 12.27 8.99 -1.00
C VAL A 397 13.77 8.75 -1.16
N ASP A 398 14.58 9.82 -1.09
CA ASP A 398 16.05 9.80 -1.24
C ASP A 398 16.74 10.09 0.09
N PHE A 399 17.41 9.09 0.64
CA PHE A 399 18.15 9.18 1.90
C PHE A 399 19.55 9.81 1.76
N GLY A 400 19.88 10.38 0.60
CA GLY A 400 21.19 10.95 0.30
C GLY A 400 22.13 10.02 -0.48
N PHE A 401 21.61 8.87 -0.89
CA PHE A 401 22.34 7.92 -1.74
C PHE A 401 21.58 7.57 -3.04
N GLY A 402 20.64 8.42 -3.44
CA GLY A 402 19.88 8.34 -4.69
C GLY A 402 18.43 7.89 -4.49
N GLN A 403 17.65 8.00 -5.57
CA GLN A 403 16.25 7.58 -5.58
C GLN A 403 16.12 6.05 -5.57
N PRO A 404 15.00 5.51 -5.03
CA PRO A 404 14.76 4.07 -5.07
C PRO A 404 14.74 3.53 -6.51
N ALA A 405 15.46 2.45 -6.75
CA ALA A 405 15.35 1.68 -7.99
C ALA A 405 13.99 0.99 -8.10
N LYS A 406 13.39 0.63 -6.96
CA LYS A 406 12.08 -0.01 -6.87
C LYS A 406 11.47 0.20 -5.49
N VAL A 407 10.12 0.31 -5.48
CA VAL A 407 9.33 0.30 -4.24
C VAL A 407 8.22 -0.74 -4.37
N GLU A 408 8.07 -1.58 -3.36
CA GLU A 408 7.05 -2.63 -3.33
C GLU A 408 6.24 -2.60 -2.04
N ILE A 409 4.94 -2.87 -2.13
CA ILE A 409 4.09 -3.19 -0.97
C ILE A 409 3.99 -4.72 -0.91
N VAL A 410 4.83 -5.34 -0.09
CA VAL A 410 4.96 -6.80 -0.02
C VAL A 410 3.71 -7.43 0.60
N SER A 411 3.04 -6.74 1.52
CA SER A 411 1.81 -7.21 2.18
C SER A 411 0.63 -7.45 1.23
N VAL A 412 0.68 -6.98 -0.04
CA VAL A 412 -0.35 -7.33 -1.05
C VAL A 412 -0.39 -8.84 -1.32
N ALA A 413 0.73 -9.54 -1.14
CA ALA A 413 0.78 -11.01 -1.26
C ALA A 413 -0.08 -11.71 -0.21
N ARG A 414 -0.26 -11.09 0.96
CA ARG A 414 -1.09 -11.57 2.07
C ARG A 414 -2.55 -11.17 1.90
N THR A 415 -2.79 -9.91 1.50
CA THR A 415 -4.15 -9.35 1.42
C THR A 415 -4.88 -9.65 0.13
N GLY A 416 -4.16 -10.00 -0.95
CA GLY A 416 -4.71 -10.12 -2.32
C GLY A 416 -5.03 -8.77 -2.96
N ALA A 417 -4.55 -7.66 -2.38
CA ALA A 417 -4.67 -6.33 -2.97
C ALA A 417 -3.69 -6.15 -4.14
N MET A 418 -3.95 -5.17 -5.00
CA MET A 418 -2.95 -4.62 -5.90
C MET A 418 -2.31 -3.38 -5.28
N ALA A 419 -1.00 -3.21 -5.46
CA ALA A 419 -0.27 -2.00 -5.10
C ALA A 419 -0.30 -1.00 -6.25
N ILE A 420 -0.40 0.31 -5.96
CA ILE A 420 -0.25 1.36 -6.98
C ILE A 420 0.74 2.43 -6.53
N ALA A 421 1.55 2.89 -7.50
CA ALA A 421 2.48 4.01 -7.33
C ALA A 421 2.59 4.82 -8.62
N GLU A 422 3.20 6.00 -8.52
CA GLU A 422 3.65 6.72 -9.73
C GLU A 422 4.71 5.88 -10.47
N SER A 423 4.76 6.02 -11.80
CA SER A 423 5.78 5.30 -12.57
C SER A 423 7.16 5.97 -12.40
N ARG A 424 8.17 5.15 -12.10
CA ARG A 424 9.58 5.58 -12.06
C ARG A 424 10.18 5.79 -13.46
N ARG A 425 9.51 5.26 -14.51
CA ARG A 425 10.03 5.28 -15.90
C ARG A 425 9.41 6.35 -16.77
N SER A 426 8.18 6.77 -16.47
CA SER A 426 7.44 7.72 -17.32
C SER A 426 6.60 8.68 -16.49
N SER A 427 6.74 9.97 -16.78
CA SER A 427 5.89 10.99 -16.14
C SER A 427 4.42 10.76 -16.44
N GLY A 428 3.57 10.80 -15.43
CA GLY A 428 2.13 10.57 -15.55
C GLY A 428 1.70 9.11 -15.70
N GLY A 429 2.65 8.17 -15.83
CA GLY A 429 2.37 6.73 -15.81
C GLY A 429 2.10 6.23 -14.39
N ILE A 430 1.50 5.04 -14.31
CA ILE A 430 1.17 4.37 -13.05
C ILE A 430 1.74 2.95 -13.05
N GLU A 431 2.46 2.59 -11.99
CA GLU A 431 2.90 1.22 -11.74
C GLU A 431 1.88 0.49 -10.85
N VAL A 432 1.61 -0.77 -11.21
CA VAL A 432 0.67 -1.65 -10.52
C VAL A 432 1.39 -2.94 -10.12
N GLY A 433 1.57 -3.17 -8.83
CA GLY A 433 2.12 -4.40 -8.26
C GLY A 433 1.01 -5.40 -7.96
N ILE A 434 1.14 -6.64 -8.45
CA ILE A 434 0.17 -7.71 -8.23
C ILE A 434 0.90 -8.96 -7.75
N SER A 435 0.29 -9.66 -6.79
CA SER A 435 0.80 -10.93 -6.29
C SER A 435 -0.20 -12.05 -6.54
N LEU A 436 0.23 -13.05 -7.32
CA LEU A 436 -0.59 -14.19 -7.72
C LEU A 436 0.23 -15.49 -7.69
N PRO A 437 -0.41 -16.68 -7.58
CA PRO A 437 0.23 -17.95 -7.89
C PRO A 437 0.77 -17.99 -9.33
N PRO A 438 1.81 -18.80 -9.63
CA PRO A 438 2.51 -18.76 -10.92
C PRO A 438 1.59 -18.87 -12.15
N ASP A 439 0.64 -19.81 -12.12
CA ASP A 439 -0.28 -20.02 -13.25
C ASP A 439 -1.26 -18.85 -13.44
N ALA A 440 -1.79 -18.32 -12.34
CA ALA A 440 -2.65 -17.15 -12.38
C ALA A 440 -1.87 -15.90 -12.83
N MET A 441 -0.59 -15.78 -12.46
CA MET A 441 0.27 -14.70 -12.90
C MET A 441 0.49 -14.74 -14.41
N ARG A 442 0.76 -15.90 -14.99
CA ARG A 442 0.89 -16.05 -16.45
C ARG A 442 -0.39 -15.62 -17.18
N ARG A 443 -1.56 -16.14 -16.76
CA ARG A 443 -2.84 -15.73 -17.35
C ARG A 443 -3.09 -14.23 -17.24
N PHE A 444 -2.73 -13.62 -16.12
CA PHE A 444 -2.85 -12.18 -15.94
C PHE A 444 -1.92 -11.40 -16.86
N GLN A 445 -0.65 -11.83 -17.02
CA GLN A 445 0.31 -11.24 -17.95
C GLN A 445 -0.23 -11.27 -19.37
N ASP A 446 -0.75 -12.41 -19.82
CA ASP A 446 -1.36 -12.57 -21.16
C ASP A 446 -2.54 -11.60 -21.33
N CYS A 447 -3.49 -11.58 -20.39
CA CYS A 447 -4.63 -10.67 -20.43
C CYS A 447 -4.23 -9.19 -20.45
N PHE A 448 -3.17 -8.83 -19.71
CA PHE A 448 -2.63 -7.46 -19.69
C PHE A 448 -2.03 -7.08 -21.04
N HIS A 449 -1.13 -7.92 -21.58
CA HIS A 449 -0.45 -7.65 -22.86
C HIS A 449 -1.42 -7.60 -24.04
N ASP A 450 -2.36 -8.54 -24.11
CA ASP A 450 -3.41 -8.55 -25.15
C ASP A 450 -4.26 -7.29 -25.09
N SER A 451 -4.60 -6.81 -23.87
CA SER A 451 -5.37 -5.57 -23.72
C SER A 451 -4.59 -4.35 -24.16
N ILE A 452 -3.28 -4.28 -23.85
CA ILE A 452 -2.42 -3.19 -24.31
C ILE A 452 -2.31 -3.21 -25.84
N ALA A 453 -2.08 -4.38 -26.44
CA ALA A 453 -2.01 -4.54 -27.89
C ALA A 453 -3.34 -4.11 -28.56
N TRP A 454 -4.46 -4.54 -27.99
CA TRP A 454 -5.78 -4.14 -28.48
C TRP A 454 -5.98 -2.61 -28.40
N LEU A 455 -5.62 -1.96 -27.27
CA LEU A 455 -5.72 -0.51 -27.12
C LEU A 455 -4.90 0.26 -28.19
N GLN A 456 -3.75 -0.26 -28.59
CA GLN A 456 -2.92 0.34 -29.63
C GLN A 456 -3.59 0.33 -31.02
N CYS A 457 -4.39 -0.70 -31.31
CA CYS A 457 -5.10 -0.87 -32.57
C CYS A 457 -6.46 -0.15 -32.58
N ALA A 458 -7.16 -0.09 -31.43
CA ALA A 458 -8.55 0.36 -31.34
C ALA A 458 -8.73 1.88 -31.37
N THR A 459 -7.69 2.66 -31.02
CA THR A 459 -7.75 4.13 -30.91
C THR A 459 -6.68 4.77 -31.78
N PRO A 460 -6.99 5.27 -33.01
CA PRO A 460 -6.08 6.13 -33.72
C PRO A 460 -5.82 7.37 -32.86
N LEU A 461 -4.54 7.65 -32.54
CA LEU A 461 -4.17 8.94 -31.94
C LEU A 461 -4.60 10.03 -32.93
N ASN A 462 -5.59 10.83 -32.57
CA ASN A 462 -5.77 12.12 -33.24
C ASN A 462 -4.51 12.94 -32.97
N LYS A 463 -3.68 13.06 -34.01
CA LYS A 463 -2.50 13.94 -34.05
C LYS A 463 -2.93 15.40 -34.02
#